data_d4a83c4b474b15df98b4f0cb87c52e63
#
_entry.id   d4a83c4b474b15df98b4f0cb87c52e63
#
_cell.length_a   1.000
_cell.length_b   1.000
_cell.length_c   1.000
_cell.angle_alpha   90.00
_cell.angle_beta   90.00
_cell.angle_gamma   90.00
#
_symmetry.space_group_name_H-M   'P 1'
#
loop_
_entity.id
_entity.type
_entity.pdbx_description
1 polymer ?
#
loop_
_entity_poly.entity_id
_entity_poly.type
_entity_poly.pdbx_seq_one_letter_code
_entity_poly.pdbx_strand_id
1 'polypeptide(L)'
;MEQSDKTAAEAMGAEPERPGAAGKPASRLGRFLRRALRWATATLVVFGLGVAATWFNQVRPRIAQQEALEQGLAAVEAQRDQLQAAVDELQGVQAENEVLQDELQETEGRLALLRVLIDVTSAQLGIAQEDPIAAKAALENTSGALEDLGEKLGPSEASTVAALQERLALALEEMEPDIFAAQRDLEILANSLLEIERDQFGS
;
A
#
# COMPACT_ATOMS: atom_id res chain seq x y z
N MET A 1 13.20 -52.32 26.05
CA MET A 1 12.15 -53.17 26.53
C MET A 1 11.68 -53.95 25.34
N GLU A 2 12.24 -55.00 25.20
CA GLU A 2 11.91 -56.38 25.67
C GLU A 2 11.15 -57.07 24.56
N GLN A 3 11.86 -57.94 23.89
CA GLN A 3 11.93 -59.41 24.17
C GLN A 3 10.72 -60.10 23.54
N SER A 4 10.87 -60.97 22.79
CA SER A 4 11.35 -62.36 22.91
C SER A 4 10.33 -63.21 22.20
N ASP A 5 10.48 -64.19 21.58
CA ASP A 5 11.35 -65.33 21.59
C ASP A 5 10.62 -66.45 20.83
N LYS A 6 11.38 -67.19 20.05
CA LYS A 6 11.47 -68.65 20.13
C LYS A 6 10.21 -69.49 19.89
N THR A 7 10.20 -70.41 19.05
CA THR A 7 10.75 -71.79 19.22
C THR A 7 10.21 -72.63 18.08
N ALA A 8 10.89 -73.19 17.21
CA ALA A 8 11.58 -74.47 17.22
C ALA A 8 10.70 -75.72 17.23
N ALA A 9 11.14 -76.59 16.41
CA ALA A 9 11.14 -78.04 16.50
C ALA A 9 10.16 -78.76 15.53
N GLU A 10 10.76 -79.41 14.61
CA GLU A 10 11.12 -80.84 14.65
C GLU A 10 9.99 -81.79 14.29
N ALA A 11 10.05 -82.52 13.26
CA ALA A 11 10.52 -83.87 13.18
C ALA A 11 10.17 -84.50 11.82
N MET A 12 11.18 -84.95 11.16
CA MET A 12 11.49 -86.35 10.86
C MET A 12 10.45 -87.17 10.11
N GLY A 13 10.95 -87.65 8.98
CA GLY A 13 10.81 -89.08 8.70
C GLY A 13 10.30 -89.42 7.33
N ALA A 14 11.15 -90.14 6.66
CA ALA A 14 10.93 -91.24 5.77
C ALA A 14 11.01 -90.97 4.23
N GLU A 15 12.17 -91.24 3.74
CA GLU A 15 12.34 -91.93 2.43
C GLU A 15 11.69 -93.35 2.55
N PRO A 16 11.18 -93.97 1.48
CA PRO A 16 12.06 -94.42 0.40
C PRO A 16 11.44 -94.51 -1.03
N GLU A 17 12.31 -94.87 -1.89
CA GLU A 17 12.16 -95.68 -3.10
C GLU A 17 12.02 -95.02 -4.47
N ARG A 18 13.15 -95.12 -5.17
CA ARG A 18 13.18 -95.22 -6.64
C ARG A 18 12.50 -96.49 -7.12
N PRO A 19 11.89 -96.55 -8.31
CA PRO A 19 12.69 -96.82 -9.49
C PRO A 19 12.21 -96.16 -10.80
N GLY A 20 13.05 -96.25 -11.79
CA GLY A 20 12.68 -96.42 -13.16
C GLY A 20 12.99 -95.30 -14.12
N ALA A 21 14.14 -95.46 -14.70
CA ALA A 21 14.54 -94.83 -15.95
C ALA A 21 13.51 -94.89 -17.06
N ALA A 22 13.23 -93.80 -17.70
CA ALA A 22 12.89 -93.73 -19.11
C ALA A 22 13.35 -92.37 -19.65
N GLY A 23 14.55 -92.39 -20.25
CA GLY A 23 15.03 -91.30 -21.07
C GLY A 23 14.13 -91.04 -22.24
N LYS A 24 13.37 -89.94 -22.20
CA LYS A 24 12.76 -89.39 -23.41
C LYS A 24 13.81 -88.52 -24.09
N PRO A 25 14.04 -88.70 -25.43
CA PRO A 25 15.00 -87.90 -26.17
C PRO A 25 14.52 -86.45 -26.12
N ALA A 26 15.31 -85.58 -25.49
CA ALA A 26 15.06 -84.17 -25.49
C ALA A 26 15.01 -83.70 -26.97
N SER A 27 13.73 -83.46 -27.39
CA SER A 27 13.42 -82.99 -28.74
C SER A 27 14.27 -81.74 -29.03
N ARG A 28 14.83 -81.73 -30.25
CA ARG A 28 15.62 -80.56 -30.74
C ARG A 28 14.83 -79.27 -30.58
N LEU A 29 13.50 -79.32 -30.56
CA LEU A 29 12.59 -78.24 -30.27
C LEU A 29 12.77 -77.65 -28.86
N GLY A 30 12.96 -78.47 -27.82
CA GLY A 30 13.13 -77.97 -26.45
C GLY A 30 14.43 -77.16 -26.21
N ARG A 31 15.46 -77.53 -26.96
CA ARG A 31 16.71 -76.72 -26.94
C ARG A 31 16.59 -75.41 -27.71
N PHE A 32 15.78 -75.39 -28.77
CA PHE A 32 15.51 -74.16 -29.54
C PHE A 32 14.60 -73.22 -28.75
N LEU A 33 13.58 -73.73 -28.08
CA LEU A 33 12.71 -72.94 -27.24
C LEU A 33 13.43 -72.33 -26.05
N ARG A 34 14.31 -73.08 -25.38
CA ARG A 34 15.12 -72.53 -24.30
C ARG A 34 16.11 -71.46 -24.77
N ARG A 35 16.66 -71.58 -25.98
CA ARG A 35 17.52 -70.55 -26.57
C ARG A 35 16.72 -69.31 -26.98
N ALA A 36 15.58 -69.50 -27.61
CA ALA A 36 14.66 -68.42 -27.97
C ALA A 36 14.16 -67.67 -26.74
N LEU A 37 13.81 -68.40 -25.66
CA LEU A 37 13.35 -67.82 -24.41
C LEU A 37 14.47 -66.97 -23.75
N ARG A 38 15.72 -67.46 -23.74
CA ARG A 38 16.88 -66.69 -23.23
C ARG A 38 17.12 -65.43 -24.03
N TRP A 39 16.98 -65.47 -25.37
CA TRP A 39 17.15 -64.28 -26.22
C TRP A 39 15.98 -63.31 -26.01
N ALA A 40 14.75 -63.83 -25.87
CA ALA A 40 13.58 -62.98 -25.57
C ALA A 40 13.70 -62.27 -24.21
N THR A 41 14.16 -62.99 -23.18
CA THR A 41 14.39 -62.34 -21.86
C THR A 41 15.54 -61.33 -21.92
N ALA A 42 16.65 -61.62 -22.65
CA ALA A 42 17.72 -60.66 -22.80
C ALA A 42 17.26 -59.39 -23.54
N THR A 43 16.49 -59.54 -24.62
CA THR A 43 15.92 -58.41 -25.36
C THR A 43 14.94 -57.61 -24.50
N LEU A 44 14.13 -58.25 -23.68
CA LEU A 44 13.16 -57.59 -22.79
C LEU A 44 13.87 -56.83 -21.69
N VAL A 45 14.97 -57.33 -21.13
CA VAL A 45 15.79 -56.64 -20.14
C VAL A 45 16.49 -55.40 -20.76
N VAL A 46 17.08 -55.55 -21.96
CA VAL A 46 17.70 -54.42 -22.67
C VAL A 46 16.66 -53.33 -23.00
N PHE A 47 15.48 -53.75 -23.45
CA PHE A 47 14.42 -52.82 -23.74
C PHE A 47 13.91 -52.14 -22.46
N GLY A 48 13.73 -52.87 -21.37
CA GLY A 48 13.36 -52.34 -20.05
C GLY A 48 14.37 -51.32 -19.51
N LEU A 49 15.67 -51.64 -19.64
CA LEU A 49 16.74 -50.70 -19.28
C LEU A 49 16.76 -49.46 -20.18
N GLY A 50 16.52 -49.61 -21.47
CA GLY A 50 16.44 -48.50 -22.42
C GLY A 50 15.28 -47.55 -22.08
N VAL A 51 14.11 -48.11 -21.78
CA VAL A 51 12.93 -47.31 -21.35
C VAL A 51 13.20 -46.63 -20.01
N ALA A 52 13.79 -47.36 -19.04
CA ALA A 52 14.14 -46.78 -17.75
C ALA A 52 15.16 -45.64 -17.88
N ALA A 53 16.20 -45.83 -18.70
CA ALA A 53 17.21 -44.81 -18.95
C ALA A 53 16.63 -43.57 -19.64
N THR A 54 15.72 -43.75 -20.59
CA THR A 54 15.04 -42.65 -21.28
C THR A 54 14.11 -41.90 -20.32
N TRP A 55 13.36 -42.62 -19.48
CA TRP A 55 12.51 -42.04 -18.47
C TRP A 55 13.31 -41.22 -17.46
N PHE A 56 14.42 -41.75 -16.93
CA PHE A 56 15.24 -41.07 -15.93
C PHE A 56 15.96 -39.85 -16.48
N ASN A 57 16.41 -39.93 -17.74
CA ASN A 57 17.28 -38.88 -18.32
C ASN A 57 16.49 -37.78 -19.05
N GLN A 58 15.30 -38.07 -19.56
CA GLN A 58 14.53 -37.11 -20.37
C GLN A 58 13.21 -36.67 -19.77
N VAL A 59 12.50 -37.54 -19.08
CA VAL A 59 11.14 -37.24 -18.59
C VAL A 59 11.19 -36.57 -17.22
N ARG A 60 11.99 -37.09 -16.30
CA ARG A 60 12.13 -36.59 -14.95
C ARG A 60 12.62 -35.13 -14.87
N PRO A 61 13.65 -34.69 -15.61
CA PRO A 61 14.09 -33.30 -15.57
C PRO A 61 13.07 -32.34 -16.18
N ARG A 62 12.26 -32.78 -17.13
CA ARG A 62 11.19 -31.93 -17.71
C ARG A 62 10.06 -31.69 -16.74
N ILE A 63 9.67 -32.68 -15.96
CA ILE A 63 8.64 -32.54 -14.92
C ILE A 63 9.15 -31.57 -13.82
N ALA A 64 10.39 -31.76 -13.35
CA ALA A 64 10.98 -30.85 -12.37
C ALA A 64 11.12 -29.41 -12.88
N GLN A 65 11.39 -29.22 -14.18
CA GLN A 65 11.42 -27.89 -14.79
C GLN A 65 10.03 -27.26 -14.89
N GLN A 66 9.00 -28.04 -15.19
CA GLN A 66 7.62 -27.54 -15.20
C GLN A 66 7.17 -27.13 -13.79
N GLU A 67 7.42 -27.96 -12.79
CA GLU A 67 7.13 -27.64 -11.39
C GLU A 67 7.88 -26.37 -10.92
N ALA A 68 9.15 -26.23 -11.29
CA ALA A 68 9.93 -25.03 -10.97
C ALA A 68 9.40 -23.77 -11.68
N LEU A 69 8.93 -23.89 -12.91
CA LEU A 69 8.30 -22.78 -13.64
C LEU A 69 6.94 -22.41 -13.04
N GLU A 70 6.13 -23.39 -12.67
CA GLU A 70 4.83 -23.14 -11.99
C GLU A 70 5.03 -22.48 -10.64
N GLN A 71 6.02 -22.92 -9.85
CA GLN A 71 6.39 -22.28 -8.59
C GLN A 71 6.91 -20.85 -8.82
N GLY A 72 7.72 -20.67 -9.87
CA GLY A 72 8.20 -19.35 -10.27
C GLY A 72 7.08 -18.40 -10.68
N LEU A 73 6.11 -18.88 -11.44
CA LEU A 73 4.93 -18.10 -11.83
C LEU A 73 4.08 -17.73 -10.61
N ALA A 74 3.80 -18.69 -9.73
CA ALA A 74 3.06 -18.43 -8.50
C ALA A 74 3.77 -17.41 -7.60
N ALA A 75 5.10 -17.46 -7.50
CA ALA A 75 5.90 -16.49 -6.75
C ALA A 75 5.82 -15.09 -7.37
N VAL A 76 5.91 -14.99 -8.71
CA VAL A 76 5.78 -13.71 -9.43
C VAL A 76 4.36 -13.14 -9.29
N GLU A 77 3.33 -13.97 -9.37
CA GLU A 77 1.95 -13.55 -9.16
C GLU A 77 1.74 -13.04 -7.73
N ALA A 78 2.26 -13.73 -6.72
CA ALA A 78 2.20 -13.29 -5.34
C ALA A 78 2.94 -11.95 -5.12
N GLN A 79 4.11 -11.77 -5.76
CA GLN A 79 4.82 -10.49 -5.71
C GLN A 79 4.05 -9.37 -6.41
N ARG A 80 3.45 -9.66 -7.56
CA ARG A 80 2.61 -8.69 -8.27
C ARG A 80 1.43 -8.24 -7.39
N ASP A 81 0.76 -9.18 -6.74
CA ASP A 81 -0.39 -8.89 -5.90
C ASP A 81 0.02 -8.08 -4.64
N GLN A 82 1.19 -8.37 -4.06
CA GLN A 82 1.77 -7.57 -2.98
C GLN A 82 2.11 -6.15 -3.44
N LEU A 83 2.73 -6.01 -4.62
CA LEU A 83 3.04 -4.69 -5.18
C LEU A 83 1.77 -3.90 -5.50
N GLN A 84 0.75 -4.56 -6.02
CA GLN A 84 -0.53 -3.93 -6.29
C GLN A 84 -1.17 -3.42 -5.00
N ALA A 85 -1.21 -4.25 -3.95
CA ALA A 85 -1.71 -3.84 -2.63
C ALA A 85 -0.92 -2.65 -2.04
N ALA A 86 0.41 -2.64 -2.19
CA ALA A 86 1.24 -1.52 -1.74
C ALA A 86 0.99 -0.24 -2.55
N VAL A 87 0.74 -0.36 -3.85
CA VAL A 87 0.36 0.80 -4.70
C VAL A 87 -1.01 1.35 -4.28
N ASP A 88 -1.99 0.49 -4.04
CA ASP A 88 -3.32 0.90 -3.60
C ASP A 88 -3.27 1.59 -2.22
N GLU A 89 -2.44 1.08 -1.30
CA GLU A 89 -2.19 1.70 0.01
C GLU A 89 -1.54 3.08 -0.13
N LEU A 90 -0.50 3.19 -0.98
CA LEU A 90 0.15 4.48 -1.24
C LEU A 90 -0.79 5.52 -1.87
N GLN A 91 -1.68 5.10 -2.78
CA GLN A 91 -2.70 5.98 -3.33
C GLN A 91 -3.70 6.44 -2.27
N GLY A 92 -4.07 5.56 -1.35
CA GLY A 92 -4.91 5.92 -0.19
C GLY A 92 -4.23 6.97 0.71
N VAL A 93 -2.96 6.75 1.06
CA VAL A 93 -2.18 7.71 1.86
C VAL A 93 -2.00 9.04 1.12
N GLN A 94 -1.80 9.00 -0.20
CA GLN A 94 -1.68 10.23 -0.99
C GLN A 94 -2.99 11.04 -0.96
N ALA A 95 -4.14 10.39 -1.17
CA ALA A 95 -5.44 11.05 -1.10
C ALA A 95 -5.71 11.63 0.30
N GLU A 96 -5.35 10.90 1.37
CA GLU A 96 -5.46 11.39 2.73
C GLU A 96 -4.55 12.62 2.98
N ASN A 97 -3.31 12.60 2.45
CA ASN A 97 -2.41 13.76 2.54
C ASN A 97 -2.97 14.99 1.82
N GLU A 98 -3.59 14.83 0.65
CA GLU A 98 -4.23 15.93 -0.07
C GLU A 98 -5.37 16.54 0.77
N VAL A 99 -6.24 15.71 1.35
CA VAL A 99 -7.32 16.18 2.24
C VAL A 99 -6.76 16.91 3.47
N LEU A 100 -5.72 16.36 4.12
CA LEU A 100 -5.10 16.99 5.28
C LEU A 100 -4.41 18.32 4.94
N GLN A 101 -3.85 18.46 3.73
CA GLN A 101 -3.28 19.72 3.27
C GLN A 101 -4.37 20.77 3.05
N ASP A 102 -5.51 20.39 2.47
CA ASP A 102 -6.64 21.29 2.28
C ASP A 102 -7.23 21.74 3.62
N GLU A 103 -7.42 20.82 4.57
CA GLU A 103 -7.87 21.15 5.93
C GLU A 103 -6.88 22.05 6.67
N LEU A 104 -5.58 21.84 6.50
CA LEU A 104 -4.55 22.68 7.08
C LEU A 104 -4.61 24.09 6.51
N GLN A 105 -4.73 24.23 5.19
CA GLN A 105 -4.82 25.53 4.51
C GLN A 105 -6.08 26.28 4.93
N GLU A 106 -7.23 25.61 5.04
CA GLU A 106 -8.48 26.17 5.54
C GLU A 106 -8.30 26.69 6.97
N THR A 107 -7.73 25.86 7.86
CA THR A 107 -7.49 26.23 9.26
C THR A 107 -6.54 27.42 9.37
N GLU A 108 -5.45 27.45 8.60
CA GLU A 108 -4.51 28.57 8.57
C GLU A 108 -5.17 29.84 8.05
N GLY A 109 -6.00 29.76 7.02
CA GLY A 109 -6.77 30.88 6.50
C GLY A 109 -7.72 31.45 7.54
N ARG A 110 -8.45 30.57 8.25
CA ARG A 110 -9.35 30.95 9.33
C ARG A 110 -8.61 31.61 10.50
N LEU A 111 -7.45 31.09 10.88
CA LEU A 111 -6.62 31.69 11.92
C LEU A 111 -6.09 33.08 11.52
N ALA A 112 -5.67 33.29 10.27
CA ALA A 112 -5.24 34.57 9.76
C ALA A 112 -6.40 35.59 9.81
N LEU A 113 -7.60 35.18 9.37
CA LEU A 113 -8.81 36.02 9.42
C LEU A 113 -9.18 36.41 10.87
N LEU A 114 -9.20 35.44 11.78
CA LEU A 114 -9.51 35.70 13.20
C LEU A 114 -8.49 36.65 13.82
N ARG A 115 -7.21 36.56 13.44
CA ARG A 115 -6.17 37.49 13.91
C ARG A 115 -6.47 38.91 13.47
N VAL A 116 -6.76 39.12 12.18
CA VAL A 116 -7.16 40.44 11.68
C VAL A 116 -8.40 40.95 12.39
N LEU A 117 -9.40 40.11 12.64
CA LEU A 117 -10.62 40.51 13.36
C LEU A 117 -10.33 40.92 14.81
N ILE A 118 -9.43 40.24 15.50
CA ILE A 118 -8.96 40.58 16.83
C ILE A 118 -8.28 41.95 16.84
N ASP A 119 -7.36 42.18 15.88
CA ASP A 119 -6.64 43.45 15.76
C ASP A 119 -7.63 44.61 15.51
N VAL A 120 -8.57 44.44 14.57
CA VAL A 120 -9.60 45.44 14.27
C VAL A 120 -10.51 45.69 15.48
N THR A 121 -10.95 44.64 16.16
CA THR A 121 -11.80 44.78 17.35
C THR A 121 -11.04 45.47 18.51
N SER A 122 -9.76 45.17 18.65
CA SER A 122 -8.88 45.79 19.63
C SER A 122 -8.71 47.30 19.34
N ALA A 123 -8.56 47.64 18.05
CA ALA A 123 -8.49 49.05 17.63
C ALA A 123 -9.81 49.79 17.88
N GLN A 124 -10.96 49.19 17.59
CA GLN A 124 -12.28 49.74 17.91
C GLN A 124 -12.43 49.98 19.41
N LEU A 125 -11.93 49.06 20.24
CA LEU A 125 -11.94 49.22 21.69
C LEU A 125 -11.06 50.39 22.14
N GLY A 126 -9.83 50.54 21.53
CA GLY A 126 -8.98 51.69 21.77
C GLY A 126 -9.63 53.02 21.44
N ILE A 127 -10.35 53.09 20.30
CA ILE A 127 -11.13 54.26 19.91
C ILE A 127 -12.24 54.54 20.93
N ALA A 128 -12.98 53.52 21.36
CA ALA A 128 -14.05 53.66 22.34
C ALA A 128 -13.55 54.11 23.72
N GLN A 129 -12.30 53.88 24.03
CA GLN A 129 -11.60 54.34 25.25
C GLN A 129 -10.93 55.69 25.07
N GLU A 130 -11.13 56.35 23.95
CA GLU A 130 -10.47 57.63 23.59
C GLU A 130 -8.92 57.55 23.58
N ASP A 131 -8.40 56.32 23.28
CA ASP A 131 -6.95 56.05 23.17
C ASP A 131 -6.56 55.71 21.71
N PRO A 132 -6.34 56.70 20.87
CA PRO A 132 -5.97 56.48 19.46
C PRO A 132 -4.56 55.87 19.32
N ILE A 133 -3.68 55.98 20.32
CA ILE A 133 -2.37 55.39 20.32
C ILE A 133 -2.50 53.87 20.46
N ALA A 134 -3.29 53.40 21.41
CA ALA A 134 -3.60 52.00 21.61
C ALA A 134 -4.32 51.40 20.37
N ALA A 135 -5.27 52.15 19.77
CA ALA A 135 -5.93 51.74 18.55
C ALA A 135 -4.97 51.58 17.38
N LYS A 136 -4.05 52.50 17.16
CA LYS A 136 -3.02 52.45 16.13
C LYS A 136 -2.05 51.30 16.35
N ALA A 137 -1.61 51.10 17.59
CA ALA A 137 -0.74 49.97 17.95
C ALA A 137 -1.38 48.59 17.69
N ALA A 138 -2.69 48.49 17.92
CA ALA A 138 -3.43 47.25 17.63
C ALA A 138 -3.45 46.90 16.13
N LEU A 139 -3.39 47.91 15.26
CA LEU A 139 -3.38 47.72 13.78
C LEU A 139 -1.99 47.64 13.16
N GLU A 140 -0.91 47.77 13.93
CA GLU A 140 0.47 47.87 13.40
C GLU A 140 0.84 46.70 12.48
N ASN A 141 0.39 45.48 12.83
CA ASN A 141 0.70 44.25 12.07
C ASN A 141 -0.46 43.76 11.19
N THR A 142 -1.58 44.45 11.17
CA THR A 142 -2.82 44.00 10.50
C THR A 142 -2.68 43.98 8.98
N SER A 143 -1.85 44.88 8.40
CA SER A 143 -1.55 44.87 6.95
C SER A 143 -0.85 43.56 6.52
N GLY A 144 0.14 43.13 7.29
CA GLY A 144 0.83 41.86 7.03
C GLY A 144 -0.12 40.64 7.23
N ALA A 145 -0.97 40.71 8.27
CA ALA A 145 -1.96 39.65 8.52
C ALA A 145 -3.02 39.57 7.39
N LEU A 146 -3.39 40.69 6.77
CA LEU A 146 -4.25 40.74 5.59
C LEU A 146 -3.56 40.18 4.34
N GLU A 147 -2.25 40.40 4.18
CA GLU A 147 -1.46 39.81 3.11
C GLU A 147 -1.37 38.29 3.26
N ASP A 148 -1.05 37.80 4.45
CA ASP A 148 -1.06 36.36 4.78
C ASP A 148 -2.44 35.74 4.52
N LEU A 149 -3.52 36.43 4.90
CA LEU A 149 -4.88 36.00 4.60
C LEU A 149 -5.15 35.88 3.11
N GLY A 150 -4.70 36.88 2.32
CA GLY A 150 -4.83 36.87 0.87
C GLY A 150 -4.13 35.69 0.20
N GLU A 151 -2.94 35.33 0.68
CA GLU A 151 -2.21 34.15 0.19
C GLU A 151 -2.98 32.84 0.48
N LYS A 152 -3.65 32.76 1.63
CA LYS A 152 -4.40 31.57 2.05
C LYS A 152 -5.76 31.43 1.34
N LEU A 153 -6.46 32.55 1.12
CA LEU A 153 -7.75 32.56 0.40
C LEU A 153 -7.58 32.34 -1.12
N GLY A 154 -6.39 32.62 -1.65
CA GLY A 154 -6.07 32.41 -3.05
C GLY A 154 -6.54 33.53 -3.99
N PRO A 155 -6.32 33.35 -5.31
CA PRO A 155 -6.47 34.44 -6.29
C PRO A 155 -7.92 34.87 -6.52
N SER A 156 -8.91 34.05 -6.18
CA SER A 156 -10.33 34.40 -6.29
C SER A 156 -10.72 35.55 -5.35
N GLU A 157 -10.08 35.66 -4.21
CA GLU A 157 -10.37 36.64 -3.18
C GLU A 157 -9.37 37.84 -3.18
N ALA A 158 -8.44 37.88 -4.13
CA ALA A 158 -7.43 38.91 -4.19
C ALA A 158 -8.01 40.33 -4.25
N SER A 159 -9.13 40.52 -4.95
CA SER A 159 -9.81 41.84 -5.01
C SER A 159 -10.45 42.22 -3.68
N THR A 160 -10.99 41.25 -2.98
CA THR A 160 -11.62 41.45 -1.67
C THR A 160 -10.56 41.83 -0.64
N VAL A 161 -9.43 41.12 -0.61
CA VAL A 161 -8.30 41.42 0.28
C VAL A 161 -7.69 42.79 -0.01
N ALA A 162 -7.54 43.14 -1.30
CA ALA A 162 -7.04 44.49 -1.68
C ALA A 162 -7.99 45.60 -1.18
N ALA A 163 -9.30 45.41 -1.27
CA ALA A 163 -10.28 46.37 -0.73
C ALA A 163 -10.20 46.48 0.80
N LEU A 164 -9.95 45.36 1.52
CA LEU A 164 -9.71 45.39 2.98
C LEU A 164 -8.45 46.16 3.34
N GLN A 165 -7.36 45.97 2.58
CA GLN A 165 -6.11 46.69 2.79
C GLN A 165 -6.28 48.21 2.56
N GLU A 166 -6.99 48.59 1.50
CA GLU A 166 -7.32 49.99 1.23
C GLU A 166 -8.16 50.60 2.38
N ARG A 167 -9.16 49.87 2.86
CA ARG A 167 -9.99 50.29 3.98
C ARG A 167 -9.20 50.46 5.27
N LEU A 168 -8.28 49.51 5.56
CA LEU A 168 -7.37 49.60 6.69
C LEU A 168 -6.47 50.86 6.59
N ALA A 169 -5.95 51.15 5.39
CA ALA A 169 -5.11 52.32 5.18
C ALA A 169 -5.87 53.65 5.43
N LEU A 170 -7.14 53.71 4.96
CA LEU A 170 -8.00 54.87 5.22
C LEU A 170 -8.26 55.02 6.72
N ALA A 171 -8.65 53.93 7.44
CA ALA A 171 -8.85 53.99 8.87
C ALA A 171 -7.62 54.50 9.65
N LEU A 172 -6.41 54.03 9.25
CA LEU A 172 -5.15 54.50 9.89
C LEU A 172 -4.85 55.96 9.60
N GLU A 173 -5.16 56.48 8.38
CA GLU A 173 -4.96 57.86 8.01
C GLU A 173 -5.93 58.80 8.78
N GLU A 174 -7.17 58.35 8.93
CA GLU A 174 -8.25 59.11 9.59
C GLU A 174 -8.19 59.07 11.11
N MET A 175 -7.41 58.20 11.73
CA MET A 175 -7.39 57.95 13.16
C MET A 175 -6.99 59.19 14.01
N GLU A 176 -6.20 60.12 13.46
CA GLU A 176 -5.80 61.35 14.13
C GLU A 176 -6.70 62.54 13.76
N PRO A 177 -7.03 62.80 12.46
CA PRO A 177 -7.83 63.95 12.07
C PRO A 177 -9.34 63.76 12.31
N ASP A 178 -9.89 62.53 12.15
CA ASP A 178 -11.30 62.23 12.27
C ASP A 178 -11.54 60.79 12.81
N ILE A 179 -11.56 60.68 14.15
CA ILE A 179 -11.72 59.40 14.83
C ILE A 179 -13.05 58.72 14.53
N PHE A 180 -14.10 59.49 14.17
CA PHE A 180 -15.41 58.92 13.80
C PHE A 180 -15.39 58.31 12.41
N ALA A 181 -14.64 58.90 11.46
CA ALA A 181 -14.40 58.33 10.15
C ALA A 181 -13.58 57.04 10.27
N ALA A 182 -12.49 57.04 11.02
CA ALA A 182 -11.70 55.87 11.33
C ALA A 182 -12.52 54.74 11.96
N GLN A 183 -13.38 55.06 12.95
CA GLN A 183 -14.25 54.06 13.57
C GLN A 183 -15.19 53.41 12.53
N ARG A 184 -15.79 54.23 11.66
CA ARG A 184 -16.70 53.75 10.63
C ARG A 184 -15.99 52.83 9.64
N ASP A 185 -14.76 53.16 9.24
CA ASP A 185 -13.97 52.33 8.30
C ASP A 185 -13.56 51.00 8.96
N LEU A 186 -13.20 51.00 10.24
CA LEU A 186 -12.94 49.76 11.01
C LEU A 186 -14.23 48.93 11.20
N GLU A 187 -15.40 49.54 11.33
CA GLU A 187 -16.65 48.80 11.39
C GLU A 187 -17.00 48.14 10.07
N ILE A 188 -16.78 48.83 8.93
CA ILE A 188 -16.94 48.24 7.58
C ILE A 188 -15.95 47.10 7.36
N LEU A 189 -14.69 47.30 7.76
CA LEU A 189 -13.62 46.28 7.67
C LEU A 189 -14.03 45.04 8.49
N ALA A 190 -14.46 45.18 9.73
CA ALA A 190 -14.91 44.06 10.56
C ALA A 190 -16.09 43.31 9.96
N ASN A 191 -17.09 44.01 9.42
CA ASN A 191 -18.25 43.39 8.79
C ASN A 191 -17.84 42.61 7.53
N SER A 192 -16.93 43.15 6.71
CA SER A 192 -16.40 42.44 5.52
C SER A 192 -15.63 41.20 5.90
N LEU A 193 -14.84 41.24 6.99
CA LEU A 193 -14.13 40.05 7.51
C LEU A 193 -15.11 38.96 8.00
N LEU A 194 -16.19 39.36 8.68
CA LEU A 194 -17.24 38.43 9.13
C LEU A 194 -18.00 37.81 7.94
N GLU A 195 -18.16 38.56 6.86
CA GLU A 195 -18.75 38.04 5.62
C GLU A 195 -17.84 36.99 4.99
N ILE A 196 -16.54 37.22 4.91
CA ILE A 196 -15.56 36.25 4.45
C ILE A 196 -15.56 35.01 5.36
N GLU A 197 -15.60 35.18 6.67
CA GLU A 197 -15.66 34.04 7.62
C GLU A 197 -16.86 33.16 7.32
N ARG A 198 -18.01 33.75 7.15
CA ARG A 198 -19.24 33.00 6.88
C ARG A 198 -19.23 32.33 5.50
N ASP A 199 -18.72 33.01 4.46
CA ASP A 199 -18.79 32.53 3.10
C ASP A 199 -17.70 31.48 2.79
N GLN A 200 -16.53 31.58 3.41
CA GLN A 200 -15.40 30.70 3.19
C GLN A 200 -15.29 29.57 4.22
N PHE A 201 -15.67 29.82 5.49
CA PHE A 201 -15.45 28.90 6.60
C PHE A 201 -16.73 28.57 7.39
N GLY A 202 -17.86 29.19 7.07
CA GLY A 202 -19.15 28.95 7.69
C GLY A 202 -19.85 27.73 7.12
N SER A 203 -19.53 26.52 7.63
CA SER A 203 -20.19 25.25 7.30
C SER A 203 -21.28 24.90 8.30
#